data_347df82cb9fb31e734e1ac109c2be401
#
_entry.id   347df82cb9fb31e734e1ac109c2be401
#
_cell.length_a   1.000
_cell.length_b   1.000
_cell.length_c   1.000
_cell.angle_alpha   90.00
_cell.angle_beta   90.00
_cell.angle_gamma   90.00
#
_symmetry.space_group_name_H-M   'P 1'
#
loop_
_entity.id
_entity.type
_entity.pdbx_description
1 polymer ?
#
loop_
_entity_poly.entity_id
_entity_poly.type
_entity_poly.pdbx_seq_one_letter_code
_entity_poly.pdbx_strand_id
1 'polypeptide(L)'
;MKKIFQTSLIFGTAALLIAGLGLGNTPSEEGPRPLSILVLLGEWFGDAYFPLKQEIEARGWTMKRVGVDVEYRGCYNKKRDVVLRSDILIPDMKSFSGYDCLIIPSGPQFRKFKENQAVLKFVRDAYDAGLLIASFCVGNNVVKAAGLIDLPYGATLFPEKVTLVKKRILLGPRGGGPPPGDGYESAPIKEICDAIARELAVKKVPLPSNLLGGHS
;
A
#
# COMPACT_ATOMS: atom_id res chain seq x y z
N MET A 1 -73.31 -39.96 -15.34
CA MET A 1 -72.99 -40.89 -16.47
C MET A 1 -72.04 -40.16 -17.40
N LYS A 2 -70.79 -40.52 -17.48
CA LYS A 2 -69.89 -40.46 -18.62
C LYS A 2 -68.51 -40.97 -18.23
N LYS A 3 -68.19 -42.10 -18.80
CA LYS A 3 -66.89 -42.79 -18.67
C LYS A 3 -65.81 -41.97 -19.38
N ILE A 4 -64.67 -41.81 -18.83
CA ILE A 4 -63.48 -41.29 -19.52
C ILE A 4 -62.43 -42.36 -19.50
N PHE A 5 -61.93 -42.67 -20.66
CA PHE A 5 -60.87 -43.65 -20.97
C PHE A 5 -59.51 -43.29 -20.44
N GLN A 6 -58.86 -44.25 -19.84
CA GLN A 6 -57.43 -44.20 -19.57
C GLN A 6 -56.70 -44.63 -20.86
N THR A 7 -55.74 -43.80 -21.26
CA THR A 7 -54.78 -44.16 -22.29
C THR A 7 -53.38 -44.06 -21.65
N SER A 8 -52.80 -45.23 -21.42
CA SER A 8 -51.41 -45.36 -20.97
C SER A 8 -50.48 -45.15 -22.18
N LEU A 9 -49.56 -44.20 -22.06
CA LEU A 9 -48.50 -44.02 -23.02
C LEU A 9 -47.16 -44.35 -22.32
N ILE A 10 -46.59 -45.48 -22.75
CA ILE A 10 -45.27 -45.93 -22.34
C ILE A 10 -44.23 -45.17 -23.18
N PHE A 11 -43.41 -44.33 -22.58
CA PHE A 11 -42.25 -43.79 -23.23
C PHE A 11 -40.98 -44.37 -22.63
N GLY A 12 -40.22 -45.00 -23.50
CA GLY A 12 -38.99 -45.68 -23.19
C GLY A 12 -37.87 -44.71 -22.77
N THR A 13 -37.17 -45.08 -21.76
CA THR A 13 -35.93 -44.41 -21.26
C THR A 13 -34.78 -44.72 -22.19
N ALA A 14 -34.35 -43.74 -22.98
CA ALA A 14 -33.06 -43.76 -23.65
C ALA A 14 -32.02 -43.15 -22.65
N ALA A 15 -31.16 -43.97 -22.08
CA ALA A 15 -30.06 -43.54 -21.29
C ALA A 15 -28.99 -42.95 -22.20
N LEU A 16 -28.84 -41.63 -22.21
CA LEU A 16 -27.74 -40.94 -22.87
C LEU A 16 -26.55 -40.85 -21.91
N LEU A 17 -25.54 -41.69 -22.14
CA LEU A 17 -24.23 -41.59 -21.48
C LEU A 17 -23.53 -40.32 -22.02
N ILE A 18 -23.61 -39.22 -21.28
CA ILE A 18 -22.76 -38.07 -21.54
C ILE A 18 -21.43 -38.34 -20.82
N ALA A 19 -20.42 -38.75 -21.64
CA ALA A 19 -19.04 -38.79 -21.20
C ALA A 19 -18.63 -37.42 -20.69
N GLY A 20 -18.26 -37.35 -19.39
CA GLY A 20 -17.80 -36.13 -18.73
C GLY A 20 -16.49 -35.67 -19.36
N LEU A 21 -16.56 -34.72 -20.28
CA LEU A 21 -15.44 -33.87 -20.63
C LEU A 21 -15.13 -33.04 -19.40
N GLY A 22 -14.00 -33.35 -18.75
CA GLY A 22 -13.47 -32.56 -17.67
C GLY A 22 -13.32 -31.10 -18.10
N LEU A 23 -14.24 -30.26 -17.64
CA LEU A 23 -14.06 -28.81 -17.68
C LEU A 23 -12.85 -28.53 -16.79
N GLY A 24 -11.69 -28.42 -17.42
CA GLY A 24 -10.50 -27.88 -16.77
C GLY A 24 -10.90 -26.55 -16.15
N ASN A 25 -10.74 -26.42 -14.85
CA ASN A 25 -10.79 -25.15 -14.15
C ASN A 25 -9.71 -24.26 -14.80
N THR A 26 -10.12 -23.43 -15.75
CA THR A 26 -9.31 -22.28 -16.15
C THR A 26 -9.13 -21.46 -14.88
N PRO A 27 -7.88 -21.22 -14.45
CA PRO A 27 -7.66 -20.27 -13.35
C PRO A 27 -8.38 -18.98 -13.75
N SER A 28 -9.33 -18.54 -12.95
CA SER A 28 -9.90 -17.23 -13.11
C SER A 28 -8.74 -16.24 -13.11
N GLU A 29 -8.53 -15.53 -14.20
CA GLU A 29 -7.65 -14.37 -14.22
C GLU A 29 -8.28 -13.31 -13.29
N GLU A 30 -8.09 -13.51 -11.98
CA GLU A 30 -8.34 -12.44 -11.04
C GLU A 30 -7.42 -11.30 -11.43
N GLY A 31 -8.00 -10.23 -11.93
CA GLY A 31 -7.28 -9.00 -12.22
C GLY A 31 -6.45 -8.58 -10.99
N PRO A 32 -5.39 -7.80 -11.16
CA PRO A 32 -4.50 -7.45 -10.07
C PRO A 32 -5.30 -6.82 -8.91
N ARG A 33 -5.26 -7.45 -7.73
CA ARG A 33 -5.94 -6.92 -6.55
C ARG A 33 -5.51 -5.47 -6.28
N PRO A 34 -6.40 -4.62 -5.75
CA PRO A 34 -6.02 -3.29 -5.29
C PRO A 34 -4.85 -3.33 -4.30
N LEU A 35 -3.96 -2.34 -4.34
CA LEU A 35 -2.89 -2.23 -3.37
C LEU A 35 -3.45 -1.91 -1.98
N SER A 36 -2.81 -2.46 -0.95
CA SER A 36 -3.13 -2.20 0.45
C SER A 36 -2.00 -1.42 1.11
N ILE A 37 -2.31 -0.20 1.54
CA ILE A 37 -1.34 0.79 1.97
C ILE A 37 -1.46 1.04 3.48
N LEU A 38 -0.34 0.98 4.19
CA LEU A 38 -0.21 1.51 5.53
C LEU A 38 0.28 2.95 5.45
N VAL A 39 -0.33 3.87 6.20
CA VAL A 39 0.13 5.26 6.33
C VAL A 39 0.49 5.52 7.78
N LEU A 40 1.77 5.78 8.04
CA LEU A 40 2.28 6.08 9.38
C LEU A 40 1.92 7.51 9.77
N LEU A 41 1.09 7.65 10.77
CA LEU A 41 0.63 8.94 11.28
C LEU A 41 0.83 9.04 12.80
N GLY A 42 0.86 10.26 13.30
CA GLY A 42 0.96 10.56 14.71
C GLY A 42 0.61 12.02 15.00
N GLU A 43 0.76 12.40 16.26
CA GLU A 43 0.48 13.76 16.73
C GLU A 43 1.25 14.79 15.90
N TRP A 44 0.54 15.81 15.44
CA TRP A 44 1.00 16.83 14.51
C TRP A 44 1.28 16.33 13.10
N PHE A 45 0.41 15.45 12.60
CA PHE A 45 0.48 15.05 11.20
C PHE A 45 0.32 16.25 10.25
N GLY A 46 1.01 16.19 9.10
CA GLY A 46 1.00 17.27 8.12
C GLY A 46 -0.20 17.24 7.17
N ASP A 47 -0.52 18.39 6.59
CA ASP A 47 -1.64 18.55 5.64
C ASP A 47 -1.50 17.69 4.39
N ALA A 48 -0.28 17.26 4.04
CA ALA A 48 -0.03 16.33 2.94
C ALA A 48 -0.78 14.98 3.07
N TYR A 49 -1.25 14.64 4.27
CA TYR A 49 -2.09 13.45 4.47
C TYR A 49 -3.39 13.50 3.66
N PHE A 50 -4.05 14.65 3.56
CA PHE A 50 -5.36 14.74 2.91
C PHE A 50 -5.29 14.49 1.40
N PRO A 51 -4.42 15.17 0.62
CA PRO A 51 -4.25 14.83 -0.78
C PRO A 51 -3.70 13.42 -0.98
N LEU A 52 -2.85 12.90 -0.08
CA LEU A 52 -2.39 11.51 -0.14
C LEU A 52 -3.57 10.53 -0.01
N LYS A 53 -4.46 10.75 0.95
CA LYS A 53 -5.67 9.94 1.11
C LYS A 53 -6.52 9.97 -0.15
N GLN A 54 -6.78 11.16 -0.71
CA GLN A 54 -7.56 11.31 -1.94
C GLN A 54 -6.94 10.56 -3.12
N GLU A 55 -5.62 10.66 -3.30
CA GLU A 55 -4.92 9.98 -4.40
C GLU A 55 -4.96 8.45 -4.26
N ILE A 56 -4.80 7.93 -3.02
CA ILE A 56 -4.91 6.50 -2.72
C ILE A 56 -6.32 5.98 -3.09
N GLU A 57 -7.36 6.71 -2.66
CA GLU A 57 -8.75 6.37 -2.92
C GLU A 57 -9.10 6.46 -4.41
N ALA A 58 -8.61 7.49 -5.12
CA ALA A 58 -8.82 7.66 -6.56
C ALA A 58 -8.22 6.51 -7.40
N ARG A 59 -7.19 5.84 -6.88
CA ARG A 59 -6.58 4.65 -7.50
C ARG A 59 -7.29 3.34 -7.15
N GLY A 60 -8.33 3.39 -6.33
CA GLY A 60 -9.01 2.20 -5.81
C GLY A 60 -8.15 1.39 -4.84
N TRP A 61 -7.10 1.98 -4.26
CA TRP A 61 -6.27 1.32 -3.25
C TRP A 61 -6.94 1.40 -1.88
N THR A 62 -6.63 0.44 -1.02
CA THR A 62 -7.08 0.48 0.38
C THR A 62 -6.02 1.14 1.26
N MET A 63 -6.45 1.80 2.33
CA MET A 63 -5.56 2.48 3.26
C MET A 63 -5.93 2.18 4.71
N LYS A 64 -4.91 1.95 5.55
CA LYS A 64 -5.02 1.91 7.01
C LYS A 64 -4.01 2.88 7.62
N ARG A 65 -4.48 3.68 8.59
CA ARG A 65 -3.62 4.55 9.39
C ARG A 65 -3.00 3.74 10.51
N VAL A 66 -1.70 3.80 10.63
CA VAL A 66 -0.96 3.13 11.70
C VAL A 66 -0.21 4.16 12.53
N GLY A 67 -0.25 4.02 13.85
CA GLY A 67 0.41 4.95 14.78
C GLY A 67 0.63 4.36 16.16
N VAL A 68 1.26 5.14 17.04
CA VAL A 68 1.50 4.77 18.45
C VAL A 68 0.35 5.18 19.35
N ASP A 69 -0.39 6.21 18.98
CA ASP A 69 -1.50 6.79 19.74
C ASP A 69 -2.84 6.42 19.08
N VAL A 70 -3.88 6.30 19.90
CA VAL A 70 -5.26 6.03 19.41
C VAL A 70 -5.76 7.19 18.57
N GLU A 71 -5.48 8.43 19.01
CA GLU A 71 -5.90 9.67 18.36
C GLU A 71 -4.72 10.62 18.20
N TYR A 72 -4.74 11.42 17.15
CA TYR A 72 -3.75 12.45 16.89
C TYR A 72 -4.36 13.62 16.11
N ARG A 73 -3.78 14.80 16.29
CA ARG A 73 -4.25 16.07 15.72
C ARG A 73 -3.34 16.53 14.60
N GLY A 74 -3.92 17.28 13.68
CA GLY A 74 -3.16 17.97 12.62
C GLY A 74 -2.32 19.13 13.17
N CYS A 75 -1.28 19.51 12.43
CA CYS A 75 -0.32 20.54 12.89
C CYS A 75 -0.59 21.94 12.39
N TYR A 76 -1.40 22.14 11.36
CA TYR A 76 -1.54 23.43 10.69
C TYR A 76 -2.91 24.09 10.89
N ASN A 77 -2.93 25.41 10.75
CA ASN A 77 -3.99 26.32 11.23
C ASN A 77 -5.43 25.90 10.95
N LYS A 78 -5.73 25.43 9.75
CA LYS A 78 -7.09 24.99 9.37
C LYS A 78 -7.40 23.54 9.72
N LYS A 79 -6.39 22.78 10.17
CA LYS A 79 -6.48 21.34 10.42
C LYS A 79 -6.18 20.94 11.87
N ARG A 80 -5.89 21.91 12.76
CA ARG A 80 -5.61 21.65 14.19
C ARG A 80 -6.77 20.98 14.91
N ASP A 81 -7.99 21.26 14.48
CA ASP A 81 -9.20 20.70 15.07
C ASP A 81 -9.56 19.33 14.48
N VAL A 82 -8.84 18.89 13.43
CA VAL A 82 -9.04 17.58 12.86
C VAL A 82 -8.36 16.55 13.74
N VAL A 83 -9.16 15.68 14.31
CA VAL A 83 -8.70 14.50 15.05
C VAL A 83 -8.83 13.29 14.14
N LEU A 84 -7.74 12.58 13.96
CA LEU A 84 -7.72 11.29 13.28
C LEU A 84 -7.48 10.18 14.30
N ARG A 85 -7.95 8.97 13.95
CA ARG A 85 -7.72 7.77 14.76
C ARG A 85 -6.83 6.80 14.01
N SER A 86 -5.96 6.11 14.73
CA SER A 86 -5.29 4.93 14.21
C SER A 86 -6.31 3.85 13.90
N ASP A 87 -6.20 3.26 12.71
CA ASP A 87 -6.92 2.03 12.37
C ASP A 87 -6.22 0.81 12.99
N ILE A 88 -4.89 0.95 13.21
CA ILE A 88 -4.03 -0.06 13.83
C ILE A 88 -3.03 0.66 14.74
N LEU A 89 -2.91 0.20 15.97
CA LEU A 89 -1.81 0.63 16.84
C LEU A 89 -0.56 -0.21 16.54
N ILE A 90 0.61 0.43 16.55
CA ILE A 90 1.88 -0.26 16.32
C ILE A 90 2.06 -1.49 17.22
N PRO A 91 1.78 -1.44 18.54
CA PRO A 91 1.88 -2.61 19.42
C PRO A 91 0.92 -3.75 19.05
N ASP A 92 -0.18 -3.43 18.39
CA ASP A 92 -1.21 -4.40 18.03
C ASP A 92 -0.99 -5.04 16.65
N MET A 93 -0.01 -4.54 15.89
CA MET A 93 0.33 -5.07 14.57
C MET A 93 0.94 -6.47 14.69
N LYS A 94 0.19 -7.49 14.31
CA LYS A 94 0.63 -8.89 14.40
C LYS A 94 1.32 -9.40 13.13
N SER A 95 1.01 -8.80 11.97
CA SER A 95 1.54 -9.23 10.69
C SER A 95 1.43 -8.11 9.65
N PHE A 96 2.39 -8.08 8.75
CA PHE A 96 2.35 -7.24 7.55
C PHE A 96 1.72 -7.95 6.33
N SER A 97 1.28 -9.18 6.50
CA SER A 97 0.63 -9.94 5.43
C SER A 97 -0.60 -9.18 4.92
N GLY A 98 -0.74 -9.11 3.60
CA GLY A 98 -1.83 -8.39 2.95
C GLY A 98 -1.59 -6.89 2.73
N TYR A 99 -0.47 -6.34 3.23
CA TYR A 99 -0.06 -4.96 2.91
C TYR A 99 1.08 -4.97 1.89
N ASP A 100 1.08 -3.97 1.01
CA ASP A 100 2.05 -3.84 -0.08
C ASP A 100 3.08 -2.74 0.19
N CYS A 101 2.66 -1.67 0.87
CA CYS A 101 3.47 -0.47 1.07
C CYS A 101 3.22 0.17 2.43
N LEU A 102 4.27 0.72 3.03
CA LEU A 102 4.21 1.66 4.14
C LEU A 102 4.60 3.04 3.63
N ILE A 103 3.70 4.01 3.75
CA ILE A 103 3.96 5.42 3.42
C ILE A 103 4.21 6.20 4.71
N ILE A 104 5.30 6.97 4.72
CA ILE A 104 5.68 7.89 5.80
C ILE A 104 5.57 9.31 5.25
N PRO A 105 4.43 9.99 5.44
CA PRO A 105 4.19 11.31 4.88
C PRO A 105 4.96 12.41 5.61
N SER A 106 5.02 13.57 4.99
CA SER A 106 5.53 14.79 5.60
C SER A 106 4.66 15.22 6.78
N GLY A 107 5.30 15.89 7.76
CA GLY A 107 4.64 16.51 8.89
C GLY A 107 5.55 16.59 10.11
N PRO A 108 5.35 17.55 11.04
CA PRO A 108 6.14 17.73 12.25
C PRO A 108 6.22 16.48 13.14
N GLN A 109 5.30 15.54 13.01
CA GLN A 109 5.31 14.22 13.65
C GLN A 109 6.65 13.49 13.51
N PHE A 110 7.41 13.75 12.42
CA PHE A 110 8.72 13.11 12.18
C PHE A 110 9.69 13.35 13.35
N ARG A 111 9.57 14.48 14.08
CA ARG A 111 10.46 14.80 15.20
C ARG A 111 10.33 13.79 16.34
N LYS A 112 9.10 13.36 16.64
CA LYS A 112 8.82 12.30 17.61
C LYS A 112 9.17 10.93 17.06
N PHE A 113 8.84 10.67 15.79
CA PHE A 113 9.04 9.37 15.17
C PHE A 113 10.52 8.96 15.07
N LYS A 114 11.41 9.88 14.69
CA LYS A 114 12.85 9.59 14.57
C LYS A 114 13.53 9.25 15.91
N GLU A 115 12.87 9.50 17.03
CA GLU A 115 13.36 9.23 18.39
C GLU A 115 12.60 8.08 19.07
N ASN A 116 11.44 7.67 18.51
CA ASN A 116 10.61 6.63 19.08
C ASN A 116 11.05 5.24 18.57
N GLN A 117 11.66 4.44 19.46
CA GLN A 117 12.20 3.12 19.12
C GLN A 117 11.13 2.14 18.61
N ALA A 118 9.88 2.23 19.10
CA ALA A 118 8.79 1.38 18.62
C ALA A 118 8.44 1.72 17.17
N VAL A 119 8.39 3.01 16.80
CA VAL A 119 8.18 3.46 15.44
C VAL A 119 9.33 3.03 14.53
N LEU A 120 10.58 3.24 14.95
CA LEU A 120 11.75 2.88 14.17
C LEU A 120 11.84 1.36 13.94
N LYS A 121 11.51 0.58 14.97
CA LYS A 121 11.41 -0.87 14.85
C LYS A 121 10.31 -1.26 13.87
N PHE A 122 9.13 -0.68 13.98
CA PHE A 122 8.00 -0.94 13.09
C PHE A 122 8.35 -0.69 11.62
N VAL A 123 9.06 0.41 11.32
CA VAL A 123 9.49 0.74 9.96
C VAL A 123 10.49 -0.30 9.43
N ARG A 124 11.43 -0.78 10.28
CA ARG A 124 12.34 -1.88 9.92
C ARG A 124 11.59 -3.18 9.68
N ASP A 125 10.70 -3.56 10.60
CA ASP A 125 9.93 -4.80 10.49
C ASP A 125 9.07 -4.81 9.21
N ALA A 126 8.46 -3.68 8.83
CA ALA A 126 7.72 -3.54 7.58
C ALA A 126 8.61 -3.76 6.35
N TYR A 127 9.83 -3.18 6.36
CA TYR A 127 10.80 -3.40 5.29
C TYR A 127 11.24 -4.86 5.21
N ASP A 128 11.55 -5.48 6.35
CA ASP A 128 12.00 -6.87 6.44
C ASP A 128 10.88 -7.86 6.03
N ALA A 129 9.64 -7.52 6.35
CA ALA A 129 8.46 -8.26 5.89
C ALA A 129 8.19 -8.12 4.38
N GLY A 130 8.94 -7.30 3.67
CA GLY A 130 8.87 -7.19 2.23
C GLY A 130 8.05 -6.01 1.69
N LEU A 131 7.52 -5.14 2.54
CA LEU A 131 6.80 -3.96 2.09
C LEU A 131 7.71 -2.99 1.33
N LEU A 132 7.12 -2.25 0.40
CA LEU A 132 7.74 -1.06 -0.15
C LEU A 132 7.64 0.05 0.89
N ILE A 133 8.75 0.70 1.22
CA ILE A 133 8.77 1.88 2.08
C ILE A 133 8.80 3.11 1.19
N ALA A 134 7.80 3.96 1.30
CA ALA A 134 7.73 5.21 0.57
C ALA A 134 7.67 6.37 1.55
N SER A 135 8.50 7.37 1.36
CA SER A 135 8.47 8.56 2.20
C SER A 135 8.79 9.81 1.38
N PHE A 136 8.39 10.97 1.88
CA PHE A 136 8.69 12.24 1.23
C PHE A 136 8.89 13.36 2.25
N CYS A 137 9.63 14.37 1.81
CA CYS A 137 9.95 15.54 2.63
C CYS A 137 10.56 15.11 3.97
N VAL A 138 10.15 15.70 5.08
CA VAL A 138 10.69 15.39 6.41
C VAL A 138 10.43 13.96 6.89
N GLY A 139 9.49 13.23 6.27
CA GLY A 139 9.30 11.80 6.49
C GLY A 139 10.54 10.96 6.19
N ASN A 140 11.38 11.40 5.25
CA ASN A 140 12.64 10.74 4.91
C ASN A 140 13.60 10.61 6.11
N ASN A 141 13.53 11.54 7.08
CA ASN A 141 14.32 11.46 8.31
C ASN A 141 13.98 10.22 9.16
N VAL A 142 12.73 9.77 9.10
CA VAL A 142 12.30 8.56 9.83
C VAL A 142 12.92 7.32 9.21
N VAL A 143 12.95 7.24 7.88
CA VAL A 143 13.59 6.14 7.14
C VAL A 143 15.09 6.08 7.43
N LYS A 144 15.76 7.24 7.46
CA LYS A 144 17.16 7.35 7.85
C LYS A 144 17.38 6.92 9.32
N ALA A 145 16.57 7.43 10.24
CA ALA A 145 16.67 7.09 11.66
C ALA A 145 16.40 5.60 11.94
N ALA A 146 15.55 4.96 11.11
CA ALA A 146 15.34 3.52 11.15
C ALA A 146 16.56 2.71 10.65
N GLY A 147 17.60 3.36 10.14
CA GLY A 147 18.81 2.69 9.62
C GLY A 147 18.60 1.97 8.28
N LEU A 148 17.52 2.26 7.56
CA LEU A 148 17.23 1.59 6.30
C LEU A 148 18.01 2.15 5.12
N ILE A 149 18.48 3.37 5.23
CA ILE A 149 19.33 4.04 4.23
C ILE A 149 20.59 4.56 4.89
N ASP A 150 21.71 4.28 4.26
CA ASP A 150 22.98 4.90 4.52
C ASP A 150 23.36 5.71 3.28
N LEU A 151 23.35 7.02 3.42
CA LEU A 151 23.61 7.90 2.29
C LEU A 151 25.11 8.19 2.24
N PRO A 152 25.76 7.99 1.09
CA PRO A 152 27.17 8.34 0.92
C PRO A 152 27.38 9.84 1.18
N TYR A 153 28.62 10.21 1.49
CA TYR A 153 28.99 11.60 1.69
C TYR A 153 28.56 12.46 0.49
N GLY A 154 27.88 13.57 0.76
CA GLY A 154 27.34 14.47 -0.26
C GLY A 154 26.00 14.08 -0.86
N ALA A 155 25.49 12.90 -0.60
CA ALA A 155 24.13 12.53 -1.05
C ALA A 155 23.05 13.23 -0.22
N THR A 156 21.97 13.63 -0.90
CA THR A 156 20.87 14.31 -0.24
C THR A 156 19.80 13.33 0.25
N LEU A 157 19.31 13.57 1.47
CA LEU A 157 18.12 12.91 2.00
C LEU A 157 16.83 13.36 1.28
N PHE A 158 16.90 14.46 0.54
CA PHE A 158 15.78 15.07 -0.18
C PHE A 158 16.10 15.14 -1.66
N PRO A 159 15.84 14.07 -2.43
CA PRO A 159 16.09 14.08 -3.86
C PRO A 159 15.18 15.11 -4.55
N GLU A 160 15.57 15.57 -5.73
CA GLU A 160 14.79 16.53 -6.52
C GLU A 160 13.49 15.93 -7.08
N LYS A 161 13.45 14.62 -7.25
CA LYS A 161 12.29 13.85 -7.71
C LYS A 161 12.15 12.55 -6.92
N VAL A 162 10.99 11.90 -7.00
CA VAL A 162 10.79 10.59 -6.38
C VAL A 162 11.80 9.60 -6.94
N THR A 163 12.60 9.02 -6.07
CA THR A 163 13.75 8.18 -6.41
C THR A 163 13.74 6.89 -5.60
N LEU A 164 13.96 5.76 -6.28
CA LEU A 164 14.25 4.49 -5.62
C LEU A 164 15.74 4.49 -5.20
N VAL A 165 15.99 4.73 -3.93
CA VAL A 165 17.36 4.86 -3.39
C VAL A 165 17.97 3.53 -2.95
N LYS A 166 17.13 2.54 -2.68
CA LYS A 166 17.50 1.18 -2.32
C LYS A 166 16.35 0.26 -2.72
N LYS A 167 16.60 -1.03 -2.87
CA LYS A 167 15.54 -2.00 -3.15
C LYS A 167 14.38 -1.80 -2.17
N ARG A 168 13.21 -1.46 -2.68
CA ARG A 168 11.98 -1.21 -1.93
C ARG A 168 12.00 0.03 -1.01
N ILE A 169 12.82 1.05 -1.31
CA ILE A 169 12.78 2.33 -0.59
C ILE A 169 12.69 3.48 -1.59
N LEU A 170 11.54 4.13 -1.61
CA LEU A 170 11.28 5.34 -2.37
C LEU A 170 11.40 6.58 -1.48
N LEU A 171 12.21 7.51 -1.88
CA LEU A 171 12.28 8.84 -1.26
C LEU A 171 11.72 9.89 -2.22
N GLY A 172 10.83 10.72 -1.72
CA GLY A 172 10.33 11.88 -2.43
C GLY A 172 11.02 13.17 -2.01
N PRO A 173 10.95 14.22 -2.85
CA PRO A 173 11.53 15.53 -2.59
C PRO A 173 10.88 16.22 -1.39
N ARG A 174 11.45 17.37 -1.02
CA ARG A 174 10.76 18.30 -0.12
C ARG A 174 9.48 18.76 -0.81
N GLY A 175 8.36 18.72 -0.10
CA GLY A 175 7.19 19.48 -0.51
C GLY A 175 7.45 20.98 -0.34
N GLY A 176 6.96 21.79 -1.27
CA GLY A 176 7.07 23.23 -1.42
C GLY A 176 7.71 24.08 -0.32
N GLY A 177 8.09 25.26 -0.71
CA GLY A 177 8.86 26.17 0.12
C GLY A 177 8.20 26.59 1.45
N PRO A 178 8.90 27.41 2.23
CA PRO A 178 8.38 27.90 3.51
C PRO A 178 7.14 28.76 3.31
N PRO A 179 6.26 28.85 4.35
CA PRO A 179 5.13 29.78 4.31
C PRO A 179 5.61 31.20 3.94
N PRO A 180 4.84 32.02 3.18
CA PRO A 180 3.39 32.10 3.32
C PRO A 180 2.62 31.60 2.08
N GLY A 181 2.83 30.42 1.64
CA GLY A 181 1.92 29.74 0.74
C GLY A 181 1.49 28.48 1.43
N ASP A 182 0.33 27.94 1.14
CA ASP A 182 -0.12 26.64 1.60
C ASP A 182 0.77 25.54 0.99
N GLY A 183 2.08 25.61 1.26
CA GLY A 183 3.21 24.90 0.64
C GLY A 183 3.16 23.37 0.64
N TYR A 184 2.00 22.81 0.96
CA TYR A 184 1.71 21.39 0.91
C TYR A 184 0.98 20.96 -0.36
N GLU A 185 0.47 21.92 -1.16
CA GLU A 185 -0.11 21.64 -2.47
C GLU A 185 0.95 21.12 -3.46
N SER A 186 2.22 21.37 -3.19
CA SER A 186 3.36 20.89 -3.98
C SER A 186 4.01 19.62 -3.43
N ALA A 187 3.41 18.94 -2.46
CA ALA A 187 3.89 17.62 -2.07
C ALA A 187 3.80 16.66 -3.28
N PRO A 188 4.81 15.82 -3.52
CA PRO A 188 4.89 14.95 -4.70
C PRO A 188 3.95 13.73 -4.57
N ILE A 189 2.68 13.99 -4.27
CA ILE A 189 1.71 12.95 -3.92
C ILE A 189 1.44 12.03 -5.11
N LYS A 190 1.14 12.62 -6.26
CA LYS A 190 0.88 11.85 -7.48
C LYS A 190 2.11 11.07 -7.90
N GLU A 191 3.27 11.71 -7.92
CA GLU A 191 4.55 11.11 -8.31
C GLU A 191 4.94 9.95 -7.38
N ILE A 192 4.72 10.07 -6.08
CA ILE A 192 5.02 8.99 -5.14
C ILE A 192 4.07 7.81 -5.35
N CYS A 193 2.78 8.06 -5.59
CA CYS A 193 1.82 7.02 -5.89
C CYS A 193 2.08 6.34 -7.24
N ASP A 194 2.49 7.10 -8.27
CA ASP A 194 2.92 6.55 -9.57
C ASP A 194 4.16 5.65 -9.40
N ALA A 195 5.13 6.07 -8.58
CA ALA A 195 6.31 5.28 -8.30
C ALA A 195 5.97 4.00 -7.52
N ILE A 196 5.08 4.07 -6.53
CA ILE A 196 4.59 2.90 -5.80
C ILE A 196 3.93 1.91 -6.76
N ALA A 197 3.04 2.37 -7.63
CA ALA A 197 2.37 1.53 -8.62
C ALA A 197 3.37 0.81 -9.52
N ARG A 198 4.35 1.53 -10.04
CA ARG A 198 5.40 1.00 -10.91
C ARG A 198 6.26 -0.06 -10.21
N GLU A 199 6.76 0.25 -9.01
CA GLU A 199 7.63 -0.67 -8.27
C GLU A 199 6.92 -1.97 -7.84
N LEU A 200 5.62 -1.89 -7.57
CA LEU A 200 4.83 -3.05 -7.17
C LEU A 200 4.27 -3.83 -8.36
N ALA A 201 4.08 -3.20 -9.53
CA ALA A 201 3.70 -3.91 -10.76
C ALA A 201 4.82 -4.86 -11.23
N VAL A 202 6.08 -4.44 -11.14
CA VAL A 202 7.25 -5.26 -11.51
C VAL A 202 7.33 -6.56 -10.69
N LYS A 203 6.87 -6.55 -9.45
CA LYS A 203 6.87 -7.74 -8.59
C LYS A 203 5.83 -8.80 -8.97
N LYS A 204 4.83 -8.44 -9.76
CA LYS A 204 3.71 -9.34 -10.13
C LYS A 204 3.96 -10.14 -11.41
N VAL A 205 5.06 -9.89 -12.12
CA VAL A 205 5.46 -10.68 -13.28
C VAL A 205 6.30 -11.86 -12.77
N PRO A 206 5.80 -13.10 -12.80
CA PRO A 206 6.64 -14.27 -12.51
C PRO A 206 7.78 -14.30 -13.53
N LEU A 207 9.00 -14.49 -13.06
CA LEU A 207 10.11 -14.81 -13.98
C LEU A 207 9.71 -16.06 -14.78
N PRO A 208 9.80 -16.04 -16.10
CA PRO A 208 9.50 -17.22 -16.91
C PRO A 208 10.41 -18.35 -16.46
N SER A 209 9.81 -19.49 -16.08
CA SER A 209 10.49 -20.68 -15.56
C SER A 209 11.49 -21.31 -16.55
N ASN A 210 11.61 -20.78 -17.74
CA ASN A 210 12.42 -21.35 -18.83
C ASN A 210 13.91 -20.97 -18.79
N LEU A 211 14.34 -20.14 -17.82
CA LEU A 211 15.76 -19.76 -17.71
C LEU A 211 16.57 -20.63 -16.73
N LEU A 212 15.95 -21.63 -16.10
CA LEU A 212 16.63 -22.54 -15.18
C LEU A 212 16.89 -23.94 -15.77
N GLY A 213 16.61 -24.13 -17.05
CA GLY A 213 16.83 -25.40 -17.74
C GLY A 213 17.95 -25.30 -18.75
N GLY A 214 19.14 -25.66 -18.36
CA GLY A 214 20.19 -25.93 -19.34
C GLY A 214 21.60 -25.78 -18.80
N HIS A 215 22.11 -26.85 -18.17
CA HIS A 215 23.45 -27.39 -18.41
C HIS A 215 23.60 -28.62 -17.55
N SER A 216 23.32 -29.77 -18.15
CA SER A 216 23.93 -31.09 -17.81
C SER A 216 25.06 -31.32 -18.76
#